data_7edf2f49738b3a8ccf89868eb09cad03
#
_entry.id   7edf2f49738b3a8ccf89868eb09cad03
#
_cell.length_a   1.000
_cell.length_b   1.000
_cell.length_c   1.000
_cell.angle_alpha   90.00
_cell.angle_beta   90.00
_cell.angle_gamma   90.00
#
_symmetry.space_group_name_H-M   'P 1'
#
loop_
_entity.id
_entity.type
_entity.pdbx_description
1 polymer ?
#
loop_
_entity_poly.entity_id
_entity_poly.type
_entity_poly.pdbx_seq_one_letter_code
_entity_poly.pdbx_strand_id
1 'polypeptide(L)'
;MNYARFISKLSAARIPSPIRELNKPWPPEMILLTAGKPNADLFPFSKATLETYDGHKFVLEGDRMKDALQYQATQGVPDFVKWLQDLQEHIHKPPFKETSLVVTTGSQDGLCKSFEMSLEPGDPVVVEEFIYPGTLSALHPYCPKYLAVKSDEKGMVPEDLREKLSKVSETENLRF
;
A
#
# COMPACT_ATOMS: atom_id res chain seq x y z
N MET A 1 15.44 -13.48 1.41
CA MET A 1 15.89 -12.47 2.43
C MET A 1 15.00 -12.61 3.66
N ASN A 2 15.52 -12.45 4.88
CA ASN A 2 14.67 -12.49 6.07
C ASN A 2 14.09 -11.09 6.35
N TYR A 3 12.84 -10.85 5.95
CA TYR A 3 12.16 -9.57 6.12
C TYR A 3 11.62 -9.33 7.54
N ALA A 4 11.55 -10.36 8.40
CA ALA A 4 10.99 -10.24 9.74
C ALA A 4 11.69 -9.16 10.59
N ARG A 5 12.98 -8.92 10.37
CA ARG A 5 13.75 -7.88 11.07
C ARG A 5 13.32 -6.45 10.75
N PHE A 6 12.61 -6.25 9.62
CA PHE A 6 12.14 -4.94 9.17
C PHE A 6 10.69 -4.65 9.59
N ILE A 7 10.01 -5.64 10.17
CA ILE A 7 8.62 -5.49 10.60
C ILE A 7 8.59 -4.94 12.02
N SER A 8 7.77 -3.90 12.25
CA SER A 8 7.55 -3.34 13.58
C SER A 8 6.90 -4.36 14.51
N LYS A 9 7.08 -4.20 15.83
CA LYS A 9 6.43 -5.06 16.83
C LYS A 9 4.91 -5.00 16.71
N LEU A 10 4.36 -3.82 16.42
CA LEU A 10 2.93 -3.64 16.19
C LEU A 10 2.45 -4.48 15.01
N SER A 11 3.16 -4.42 13.89
CA SER A 11 2.78 -5.17 12.69
C SER A 11 3.06 -6.67 12.83
N ALA A 12 4.13 -7.06 13.50
CA ALA A 12 4.42 -8.47 13.81
C ALA A 12 3.37 -9.13 14.72
N ALA A 13 2.70 -8.34 15.56
CA ALA A 13 1.61 -8.82 16.42
C ALA A 13 0.27 -9.00 15.69
N ARG A 14 0.15 -8.57 14.42
CA ARG A 14 -1.06 -8.75 13.63
C ARG A 14 -1.25 -10.20 13.24
N ILE A 15 -2.46 -10.70 13.41
CA ILE A 15 -2.87 -12.04 12.96
C ILE A 15 -3.86 -11.91 11.80
N PRO A 16 -3.82 -12.83 10.84
CA PRO A 16 -4.79 -12.85 9.74
C PRO A 16 -6.24 -12.89 10.28
N SER A 17 -7.14 -12.18 9.61
CA SER A 17 -8.56 -12.22 9.95
C SER A 17 -9.15 -13.58 9.55
N PRO A 18 -9.74 -14.34 10.48
CA PRO A 18 -10.36 -15.63 10.17
C PRO A 18 -11.46 -15.53 9.08
N ILE A 19 -12.22 -14.43 9.08
CA ILE A 19 -13.26 -14.18 8.06
C ILE A 19 -12.62 -14.02 6.68
N ARG A 20 -11.45 -13.36 6.58
CA ARG A 20 -10.73 -13.21 5.31
C ARG A 20 -10.12 -14.51 4.83
N GLU A 21 -9.67 -15.36 5.73
CA GLU A 21 -9.17 -16.71 5.37
C GLU A 21 -10.27 -17.61 4.83
N LEU A 22 -11.50 -17.45 5.29
CA LEU A 22 -12.66 -18.16 4.77
C LEU A 22 -13.13 -17.64 3.39
N ASN A 23 -12.65 -16.48 2.95
CA ASN A 23 -13.00 -15.89 1.65
C ASN A 23 -12.14 -16.46 0.51
N LYS A 24 -11.98 -17.78 0.46
CA LYS A 24 -11.29 -18.52 -0.61
C LYS A 24 -12.24 -18.81 -1.75
N PRO A 25 -11.73 -19.15 -2.96
CA PRO A 25 -12.59 -19.72 -4.00
C PRO A 25 -13.16 -21.06 -3.51
N TRP A 26 -14.47 -21.13 -3.46
CA TRP A 26 -15.22 -22.35 -3.12
C TRP A 26 -15.91 -22.90 -4.37
N PRO A 27 -16.24 -24.20 -4.41
CA PRO A 27 -17.04 -24.76 -5.51
C PRO A 27 -18.31 -23.96 -5.74
N PRO A 28 -18.75 -23.74 -7.00
CA PRO A 28 -19.90 -22.92 -7.33
C PRO A 28 -21.22 -23.34 -6.69
N GLU A 29 -21.34 -24.64 -6.40
CA GLU A 29 -22.51 -25.24 -5.76
C GLU A 29 -22.59 -25.03 -4.24
N MET A 30 -21.52 -24.47 -3.64
CA MET A 30 -21.47 -24.27 -2.20
C MET A 30 -22.21 -23.00 -1.76
N ILE A 31 -23.14 -23.15 -0.83
CA ILE A 31 -23.80 -22.00 -0.20
C ILE A 31 -22.90 -21.46 0.91
N LEU A 32 -22.37 -20.26 0.70
CA LEU A 32 -21.45 -19.61 1.63
C LEU A 32 -22.21 -18.71 2.61
N LEU A 33 -22.23 -19.09 3.88
CA LEU A 33 -22.81 -18.30 4.97
C LEU A 33 -21.73 -17.60 5.84
N THR A 34 -20.47 -17.61 5.37
CA THR A 34 -19.30 -17.23 6.17
C THR A 34 -18.98 -15.73 6.16
N ALA A 35 -19.32 -15.03 5.08
CA ALA A 35 -18.75 -13.71 4.82
C ALA A 35 -19.72 -12.53 5.05
N GLY A 36 -20.97 -12.76 5.40
CA GLY A 36 -21.97 -11.69 5.61
C GLY A 36 -22.07 -10.72 4.41
N LYS A 37 -21.88 -11.22 3.18
CA LYS A 37 -21.96 -10.38 1.97
C LYS A 37 -23.40 -9.90 1.76
N PRO A 38 -23.61 -8.60 1.44
CA PRO A 38 -24.93 -8.12 1.08
C PRO A 38 -25.41 -8.79 -0.20
N ASN A 39 -26.74 -9.02 -0.29
CA ASN A 39 -27.34 -9.54 -1.52
C ASN A 39 -27.25 -8.49 -2.63
N ALA A 40 -26.56 -8.85 -3.71
CA ALA A 40 -26.32 -7.94 -4.83
C ALA A 40 -27.58 -7.50 -5.56
N ASP A 41 -28.67 -8.28 -5.49
CA ASP A 41 -29.96 -7.91 -6.10
C ASP A 41 -30.70 -6.81 -5.34
N LEU A 42 -30.26 -6.50 -4.11
CA LEU A 42 -30.79 -5.43 -3.27
C LEU A 42 -29.96 -4.15 -3.31
N PHE A 43 -28.94 -4.08 -4.15
CA PHE A 43 -28.13 -2.86 -4.26
C PHE A 43 -28.93 -1.69 -4.84
N PRO A 44 -28.75 -0.47 -4.29
CA PRO A 44 -29.61 0.67 -4.60
C PRO A 44 -29.33 1.31 -5.97
N PHE A 45 -28.18 1.00 -6.60
CA PHE A 45 -27.79 1.61 -7.87
C PHE A 45 -27.75 0.58 -8.98
N SER A 46 -28.48 0.85 -10.07
CA SER A 46 -28.48 0.01 -11.26
C SER A 46 -27.46 0.43 -12.30
N LYS A 47 -27.07 1.71 -12.27
CA LYS A 47 -26.16 2.32 -13.27
C LYS A 47 -25.45 3.53 -12.72
N ALA A 48 -24.19 3.70 -13.14
CA ALA A 48 -23.42 4.93 -13.00
C ALA A 48 -22.81 5.32 -14.35
N THR A 49 -22.81 6.58 -14.67
CA THR A 49 -22.15 7.14 -15.88
C THR A 49 -21.17 8.23 -15.46
N LEU A 50 -19.93 8.07 -15.88
CA LEU A 50 -18.87 9.05 -15.71
C LEU A 50 -18.55 9.64 -17.09
N GLU A 51 -18.44 10.94 -17.19
CA GLU A 51 -18.07 11.65 -18.43
C GLU A 51 -16.80 12.46 -18.16
N THR A 52 -15.81 12.30 -19.01
CA THR A 52 -14.59 13.10 -18.96
C THR A 52 -14.74 14.40 -19.71
N TYR A 53 -13.86 15.38 -19.44
CA TYR A 53 -13.90 16.69 -20.11
C TYR A 53 -13.70 16.62 -21.64
N ASP A 54 -13.04 15.57 -22.13
CA ASP A 54 -12.85 15.30 -23.56
C ASP A 54 -14.03 14.50 -24.19
N GLY A 55 -15.11 14.27 -23.42
CA GLY A 55 -16.34 13.67 -23.90
C GLY A 55 -16.40 12.14 -23.86
N HIS A 56 -15.36 11.45 -23.36
CA HIS A 56 -15.44 10.01 -23.16
C HIS A 56 -16.43 9.64 -22.05
N LYS A 57 -17.21 8.58 -22.27
CA LYS A 57 -18.19 8.09 -21.30
C LYS A 57 -17.84 6.68 -20.84
N PHE A 58 -17.80 6.52 -19.53
CA PHE A 58 -17.65 5.23 -18.86
C PHE A 58 -18.97 4.87 -18.20
N VAL A 59 -19.49 3.70 -18.52
CA VAL A 59 -20.76 3.21 -17.99
C VAL A 59 -20.52 1.96 -17.17
N LEU A 60 -21.00 2.00 -15.92
CA LEU A 60 -21.09 0.85 -15.03
C LEU A 60 -22.56 0.46 -14.92
N GLU A 61 -22.93 -0.74 -15.37
CA GLU A 61 -24.28 -1.29 -15.31
C GLU A 61 -24.25 -2.82 -15.25
N GLY A 62 -25.37 -3.44 -14.90
CA GLY A 62 -25.48 -4.90 -14.78
C GLY A 62 -24.51 -5.47 -13.75
N ASP A 63 -23.84 -6.57 -14.11
CA ASP A 63 -22.93 -7.28 -13.20
C ASP A 63 -21.73 -6.41 -12.79
N ARG A 64 -21.22 -5.53 -13.67
CA ARG A 64 -20.14 -4.60 -13.31
C ARG A 64 -20.58 -3.62 -12.21
N MET A 65 -21.83 -3.18 -12.21
CA MET A 65 -22.35 -2.32 -11.13
C MET A 65 -22.49 -3.10 -9.83
N LYS A 66 -22.97 -4.34 -9.88
CA LYS A 66 -23.03 -5.23 -8.72
C LYS A 66 -21.64 -5.48 -8.12
N ASP A 67 -20.66 -5.76 -8.95
CA ASP A 67 -19.27 -5.94 -8.52
C ASP A 67 -18.68 -4.67 -7.88
N ALA A 68 -18.95 -3.50 -8.46
CA ALA A 68 -18.48 -2.22 -7.93
C ALA A 68 -19.06 -1.90 -6.54
N LEU A 69 -20.24 -2.41 -6.21
CA LEU A 69 -20.91 -2.22 -4.92
C LEU A 69 -20.62 -3.33 -3.91
N GLN A 70 -19.98 -4.42 -4.33
CA GLN A 70 -19.68 -5.56 -3.47
C GLN A 70 -18.33 -5.39 -2.77
N TYR A 71 -18.15 -6.11 -1.65
CA TYR A 71 -16.86 -6.24 -0.98
C TYR A 71 -15.81 -6.85 -1.91
N GLN A 72 -14.67 -6.18 -1.99
CA GLN A 72 -13.53 -6.59 -2.81
C GLN A 72 -12.42 -7.23 -1.98
N ALA A 73 -11.42 -7.78 -2.67
CA ALA A 73 -10.21 -8.29 -2.03
C ALA A 73 -9.44 -7.16 -1.30
N THR A 74 -8.74 -7.52 -0.22
CA THR A 74 -8.00 -6.55 0.61
C THR A 74 -6.92 -5.81 -0.18
N GLN A 75 -6.32 -6.46 -1.17
CA GLN A 75 -5.30 -5.87 -2.03
C GLN A 75 -5.86 -4.88 -3.07
N GLY A 76 -7.16 -4.92 -3.31
CA GLY A 76 -7.85 -4.15 -4.34
C GLY A 76 -8.65 -5.04 -5.30
N VAL A 77 -9.31 -4.43 -6.28
CA VAL A 77 -10.02 -5.15 -7.34
C VAL A 77 -9.03 -6.01 -8.12
N PRO A 78 -9.23 -7.34 -8.25
CA PRO A 78 -8.22 -8.25 -8.79
C PRO A 78 -7.70 -7.86 -10.19
N ASP A 79 -8.60 -7.53 -11.11
CA ASP A 79 -8.22 -7.13 -12.48
C ASP A 79 -7.40 -5.83 -12.49
N PHE A 80 -7.72 -4.88 -11.60
CA PHE A 80 -6.97 -3.64 -11.47
C PHE A 80 -5.58 -3.89 -10.86
N VAL A 81 -5.50 -4.73 -9.82
CA VAL A 81 -4.21 -5.13 -9.23
C VAL A 81 -3.33 -5.81 -10.28
N LYS A 82 -3.91 -6.74 -11.06
CA LYS A 82 -3.18 -7.40 -12.14
C LYS A 82 -2.69 -6.40 -13.18
N TRP A 83 -3.54 -5.51 -13.64
CA TRP A 83 -3.16 -4.49 -14.62
C TRP A 83 -2.00 -3.61 -14.10
N LEU A 84 -2.04 -3.20 -12.83
CA LEU A 84 -0.96 -2.44 -12.20
C LEU A 84 0.34 -3.25 -12.09
N GLN A 85 0.25 -4.56 -11.79
CA GLN A 85 1.43 -5.44 -11.78
C GLN A 85 2.06 -5.54 -13.16
N ASP A 86 1.25 -5.75 -14.20
CA ASP A 86 1.70 -5.81 -15.59
C ASP A 86 2.35 -4.48 -16.02
N LEU A 87 1.79 -3.34 -15.59
CA LEU A 87 2.36 -2.01 -15.82
C LEU A 87 3.72 -1.84 -15.12
N GLN A 88 3.84 -2.25 -13.85
CA GLN A 88 5.11 -2.21 -13.11
C GLN A 88 6.18 -3.09 -13.79
N GLU A 89 5.81 -4.29 -14.22
CA GLU A 89 6.72 -5.18 -14.95
C GLU A 89 7.19 -4.54 -16.26
N HIS A 90 6.28 -3.91 -17.00
CA HIS A 90 6.62 -3.26 -18.27
C HIS A 90 7.56 -2.06 -18.10
N ILE A 91 7.28 -1.19 -17.12
CA ILE A 91 8.00 0.08 -16.92
C ILE A 91 9.31 -0.13 -16.14
N HIS A 92 9.24 -0.82 -15.01
CA HIS A 92 10.34 -0.88 -14.03
C HIS A 92 11.14 -2.17 -14.09
N LYS A 93 10.60 -3.25 -14.68
CA LYS A 93 11.27 -4.56 -14.82
C LYS A 93 11.94 -4.97 -13.50
N PRO A 94 11.19 -5.09 -12.39
CA PRO A 94 11.78 -5.32 -11.08
C PRO A 94 12.64 -6.61 -11.11
N PRO A 95 13.84 -6.58 -10.52
CA PRO A 95 14.75 -7.73 -10.55
C PRO A 95 14.25 -8.91 -9.69
N PHE A 96 13.25 -8.66 -8.85
CA PHE A 96 12.67 -9.65 -7.95
C PHE A 96 11.30 -10.09 -8.46
N LYS A 97 11.10 -11.40 -8.60
CA LYS A 97 9.81 -11.98 -8.98
C LYS A 97 8.81 -12.05 -7.81
N GLU A 98 9.31 -12.00 -6.57
CA GLU A 98 8.50 -12.07 -5.35
C GLU A 98 8.03 -10.67 -4.93
N THR A 99 7.20 -10.05 -5.77
CA THR A 99 6.58 -8.75 -5.48
C THR A 99 5.08 -8.92 -5.34
N SER A 100 4.50 -8.11 -4.45
CA SER A 100 3.05 -8.00 -4.29
C SER A 100 2.63 -6.54 -4.38
N LEU A 101 1.41 -6.29 -4.82
CA LEU A 101 0.86 -4.96 -4.97
C LEU A 101 -0.43 -4.84 -4.16
N VAL A 102 -0.56 -3.72 -3.46
CA VAL A 102 -1.77 -3.35 -2.72
C VAL A 102 -2.18 -1.95 -3.15
N VAL A 103 -3.45 -1.79 -3.49
CA VAL A 103 -4.04 -0.49 -3.79
C VAL A 103 -4.42 0.20 -2.47
N THR A 104 -3.97 1.43 -2.29
CA THR A 104 -4.25 2.23 -1.09
C THR A 104 -5.12 3.44 -1.42
N THR A 105 -5.69 4.07 -0.40
CA THR A 105 -6.52 5.27 -0.56
C THR A 105 -5.63 6.51 -0.72
N GLY A 106 -4.84 6.53 -1.77
CA GLY A 106 -3.87 7.56 -2.09
C GLY A 106 -2.48 7.31 -1.48
N SER A 107 -1.50 8.11 -1.91
CA SER A 107 -0.09 7.99 -1.50
C SER A 107 0.12 8.18 0.00
N GLN A 108 -0.63 9.09 0.62
CA GLN A 108 -0.53 9.34 2.06
C GLN A 108 -0.93 8.10 2.89
N ASP A 109 -1.98 7.39 2.49
CA ASP A 109 -2.38 6.13 3.12
C ASP A 109 -1.32 5.05 2.95
N GLY A 110 -0.70 4.97 1.76
CA GLY A 110 0.42 4.07 1.49
C GLY A 110 1.63 4.36 2.40
N LEU A 111 2.00 5.64 2.54
CA LEU A 111 3.08 6.07 3.44
C LEU A 111 2.78 5.72 4.90
N CYS A 112 1.58 6.05 5.41
CA CYS A 112 1.21 5.73 6.79
C CYS A 112 1.27 4.22 7.06
N LYS A 113 0.77 3.40 6.13
CA LYS A 113 0.83 1.93 6.25
C LYS A 113 2.27 1.40 6.23
N SER A 114 3.13 1.99 5.39
CA SER A 114 4.55 1.61 5.32
C SER A 114 5.29 1.95 6.61
N PHE A 115 5.03 3.13 7.18
CA PHE A 115 5.61 3.53 8.47
C PHE A 115 5.13 2.64 9.61
N GLU A 116 3.81 2.39 9.71
CA GLU A 116 3.26 1.48 10.72
C GLU A 116 3.84 0.06 10.60
N MET A 117 4.05 -0.40 9.37
CA MET A 117 4.60 -1.73 9.12
C MET A 117 6.05 -1.86 9.61
N SER A 118 6.83 -0.79 9.54
CA SER A 118 8.29 -0.90 9.60
C SER A 118 8.95 -0.06 10.70
N LEU A 119 8.33 1.00 11.22
CA LEU A 119 8.95 1.88 12.21
C LEU A 119 8.54 1.56 13.64
N GLU A 120 9.52 1.65 14.52
CA GLU A 120 9.34 1.76 15.96
C GLU A 120 9.51 3.22 16.40
N PRO A 121 8.90 3.64 17.53
CA PRO A 121 9.14 4.97 18.09
C PRO A 121 10.64 5.21 18.34
N GLY A 122 11.15 6.33 17.83
CA GLY A 122 12.55 6.73 17.98
C GLY A 122 13.52 6.14 16.95
N ASP A 123 13.04 5.34 16.00
CA ASP A 123 13.89 4.83 14.92
C ASP A 123 14.49 5.97 14.07
N PRO A 124 15.71 5.83 13.58
CA PRO A 124 16.28 6.76 12.62
C PRO A 124 15.63 6.61 11.25
N VAL A 125 15.27 7.74 10.64
CA VAL A 125 14.66 7.78 9.31
C VAL A 125 15.44 8.74 8.43
N VAL A 126 15.90 8.24 7.29
CA VAL A 126 16.55 9.05 6.25
C VAL A 126 15.47 9.83 5.50
N VAL A 127 15.67 11.14 5.38
CA VAL A 127 14.76 12.04 4.67
C VAL A 127 15.56 13.01 3.80
N GLU A 128 14.96 13.52 2.76
CA GLU A 128 15.55 14.65 2.03
C GLU A 128 15.46 15.94 2.84
N GLU A 129 16.40 16.85 2.64
CA GLU A 129 16.42 18.17 3.30
C GLU A 129 15.12 18.95 3.03
N PHE A 130 14.57 18.81 1.83
CA PHE A 130 13.30 19.40 1.42
C PHE A 130 12.24 18.29 1.30
N ILE A 131 11.68 17.89 2.42
CA ILE A 131 10.67 16.84 2.48
C ILE A 131 9.24 17.41 2.42
N TYR A 132 8.33 16.66 1.81
CA TYR A 132 6.90 17.00 1.80
C TYR A 132 6.33 17.04 3.23
N PRO A 133 5.66 18.14 3.64
CA PRO A 133 5.14 18.28 5.01
C PRO A 133 4.17 17.19 5.44
N GLY A 134 3.40 16.61 4.50
CA GLY A 134 2.50 15.49 4.78
C GLY A 134 3.24 14.24 5.24
N THR A 135 4.44 13.98 4.72
CA THR A 135 5.31 12.89 5.18
C THR A 135 5.78 13.14 6.61
N LEU A 136 6.20 14.38 6.94
CA LEU A 136 6.57 14.75 8.32
C LEU A 136 5.40 14.55 9.30
N SER A 137 4.19 14.95 8.89
CA SER A 137 2.99 14.76 9.71
C SER A 137 2.70 13.28 9.97
N ALA A 138 2.91 12.41 8.99
CA ALA A 138 2.74 10.97 9.14
C ALA A 138 3.83 10.33 10.01
N LEU A 139 5.06 10.87 9.98
CA LEU A 139 6.19 10.40 10.78
C LEU A 139 6.15 10.90 12.24
N HIS A 140 5.53 12.05 12.50
CA HIS A 140 5.53 12.70 13.81
C HIS A 140 5.13 11.79 14.98
N PRO A 141 4.10 10.92 14.87
CA PRO A 141 3.72 10.03 15.98
C PRO A 141 4.80 9.02 16.39
N TYR A 142 5.74 8.72 15.49
CA TYR A 142 6.86 7.80 15.76
C TYR A 142 8.05 8.49 16.42
N CYS A 143 8.03 9.84 16.57
CA CYS A 143 9.14 10.62 17.13
C CYS A 143 10.51 10.21 16.55
N PRO A 144 10.66 10.10 15.23
CA PRO A 144 11.86 9.54 14.62
C PRO A 144 13.07 10.46 14.79
N LYS A 145 14.27 9.88 14.70
CA LYS A 145 15.50 10.64 14.55
C LYS A 145 15.71 10.92 13.07
N TYR A 146 15.51 12.16 12.63
CA TYR A 146 15.69 12.52 11.23
C TYR A 146 17.15 12.59 10.84
N LEU A 147 17.51 11.88 9.78
CA LEU A 147 18.77 11.99 9.07
C LEU A 147 18.50 12.74 7.75
N ALA A 148 18.52 14.07 7.81
CA ALA A 148 18.25 14.88 6.64
C ALA A 148 19.46 14.85 5.68
N VAL A 149 19.25 14.41 4.46
CA VAL A 149 20.26 14.28 3.39
C VAL A 149 20.03 15.38 2.37
N LYS A 150 21.11 16.01 1.94
CA LYS A 150 21.09 17.04 0.88
C LYS A 150 20.54 16.47 -0.42
N SER A 151 19.81 17.30 -1.14
CA SER A 151 19.29 17.00 -2.46
C SER A 151 19.78 18.02 -3.48
N ASP A 152 20.01 17.57 -4.71
CA ASP A 152 20.30 18.38 -5.87
C ASP A 152 19.21 18.19 -6.96
N GLU A 153 19.46 18.65 -8.17
CA GLU A 153 18.54 18.50 -9.31
C GLU A 153 18.28 17.05 -9.74
N LYS A 154 19.10 16.09 -9.26
CA LYS A 154 18.96 14.64 -9.53
C LYS A 154 18.36 13.87 -8.36
N GLY A 155 18.06 14.54 -7.25
CA GLY A 155 17.52 13.96 -6.03
C GLY A 155 18.56 13.93 -4.89
N MET A 156 18.44 12.93 -4.02
CA MET A 156 19.30 12.78 -2.84
C MET A 156 20.78 12.59 -3.22
N VAL A 157 21.67 13.37 -2.63
CA VAL A 157 23.13 13.32 -2.88
C VAL A 157 23.74 12.08 -2.23
N PRO A 158 24.27 11.11 -3.00
CA PRO A 158 24.77 9.85 -2.45
C PRO A 158 25.95 9.99 -1.49
N GLU A 159 26.81 10.97 -1.70
CA GLU A 159 27.99 11.25 -0.87
C GLU A 159 27.57 11.72 0.53
N ASP A 160 26.61 12.65 0.60
CA ASP A 160 26.05 13.14 1.87
C ASP A 160 25.32 12.01 2.62
N LEU A 161 24.58 11.16 1.90
CA LEU A 161 23.97 9.98 2.47
C LEU A 161 25.01 9.03 3.09
N ARG A 162 26.08 8.70 2.37
CA ARG A 162 27.16 7.84 2.90
C ARG A 162 27.80 8.42 4.14
N GLU A 163 28.12 9.73 4.13
CA GLU A 163 28.68 10.41 5.28
C GLU A 163 27.78 10.33 6.51
N LYS A 164 26.48 10.57 6.34
CA LYS A 164 25.52 10.52 7.44
C LYS A 164 25.29 9.10 7.95
N LEU A 165 25.20 8.12 7.06
CA LEU A 165 25.07 6.71 7.47
C LEU A 165 26.31 6.21 8.21
N SER A 166 27.52 6.66 7.85
CA SER A 166 28.74 6.25 8.57
C SER A 166 28.81 6.77 10.02
N LYS A 167 28.02 7.80 10.35
CA LYS A 167 27.93 8.37 11.70
C LYS A 167 26.84 7.72 12.55
N VAL A 168 25.98 6.92 11.93
CA VAL A 168 24.94 6.17 12.65
C VAL A 168 25.60 4.95 13.30
N SER A 169 25.44 4.83 14.62
CA SER A 169 25.99 3.70 15.36
C SER A 169 25.41 2.36 14.85
N GLU A 170 26.23 1.32 14.80
CA GLU A 170 25.79 -0.05 14.47
C GLU A 170 24.69 -0.56 15.41
N THR A 171 24.53 0.06 16.58
CA THR A 171 23.46 -0.24 17.53
C THR A 171 22.14 0.44 17.21
N GLU A 172 22.12 1.42 16.34
CA GLU A 172 20.89 2.03 15.83
C GLU A 172 20.41 1.23 14.64
N ASN A 173 19.29 0.54 14.82
CA ASN A 173 18.64 -0.21 13.74
C ASN A 173 18.13 0.76 12.68
N LEU A 174 18.97 1.04 11.67
CA LEU A 174 18.50 1.67 10.43
C LEU A 174 17.51 0.72 9.76
N ARG A 175 16.27 1.10 9.68
CA ARG A 175 15.22 0.30 9.02
C ARG A 175 14.96 0.75 7.60
N PHE A 176 15.37 1.98 7.24
CA PHE A 176 15.28 2.59 5.90
C PHE A 176 16.38 3.60 5.71
#